data_cb7ab4610647e28177ab1e7d2964811b
#
_entry.id   cb7ab4610647e28177ab1e7d2964811b
#
_cell.length_a   1.000
_cell.length_b   1.000
_cell.length_c   1.000
_cell.angle_alpha   90.00
_cell.angle_beta   90.00
_cell.angle_gamma   90.00
#
_symmetry.space_group_name_H-M   'P 1'
#
loop_
_entity.id
_entity.type
_entity.pdbx_description
1 polymer ?
#
loop_
_entity_poly.entity_id
_entity_poly.type
_entity_poly.pdbx_seq_one_letter_code
_entity_poly.pdbx_strand_id
1 'polypeptide(L)'
;QGLTNPLSMVNPNDIESFTVLKDASATAIYGSRASNGVIIITTKKGRSGQAPKVSYNGNVSVSTHKKLIDVMDGNQYREFIKNLYGEDSDAYRSLGYHSLSDETITPTYDSNGNLNGHKSSFGTTGDQQFANTDWQKQIYRTAVSTDHNVTVSGGLKNMPYRVSLGYTNNQGIVKTSKFERYTGSFNLSPSLLGDHLKLNINGKGMIAKTHYNDGGVIGAARYMDPTKPVSFSNAVYDKYFGGYTQW
;
A
#
# COMPACT_ATOMS: atom_id res chain seq x y z
N GLN A 1 -17.45 6.57 -8.06
CA GLN A 1 -16.06 7.02 -7.78
C GLN A 1 -16.14 8.28 -6.95
N GLY A 2 -15.81 8.18 -5.66
CA GLY A 2 -15.81 9.31 -4.74
C GLY A 2 -14.82 10.38 -5.19
N LEU A 3 -15.21 11.65 -5.06
CA LEU A 3 -14.33 12.78 -5.26
C LEU A 3 -13.05 12.59 -4.44
N THR A 4 -11.93 12.52 -5.11
CA THR A 4 -10.61 12.48 -4.49
C THR A 4 -10.51 13.63 -3.51
N ASN A 5 -10.09 13.38 -2.27
CA ASN A 5 -9.95 14.42 -1.26
C ASN A 5 -9.17 15.62 -1.86
N PRO A 6 -9.77 16.82 -1.95
CA PRO A 6 -9.12 18.00 -2.56
C PRO A 6 -7.77 18.34 -1.93
N LEU A 7 -7.56 17.98 -0.66
CA LEU A 7 -6.28 18.17 0.05
C LEU A 7 -5.16 17.33 -0.54
N SER A 8 -5.47 16.19 -1.17
CA SER A 8 -4.45 15.36 -1.83
C SER A 8 -3.87 15.99 -3.09
N MET A 9 -4.54 17.00 -3.66
CA MET A 9 -4.09 17.71 -4.85
C MET A 9 -2.98 18.73 -4.55
N VAL A 10 -2.77 19.08 -3.31
CA VAL A 10 -1.76 20.07 -2.91
C VAL A 10 -0.56 19.34 -2.27
N ASN A 11 0.64 19.61 -2.77
CA ASN A 11 1.84 19.11 -2.12
C ASN A 11 2.02 19.87 -0.77
N PRO A 12 2.12 19.18 0.37
CA PRO A 12 2.33 19.83 1.67
C PRO A 12 3.53 20.78 1.70
N ASN A 13 4.60 20.48 0.94
CA ASN A 13 5.79 21.34 0.84
C ASN A 13 5.52 22.69 0.17
N ASP A 14 4.46 22.80 -0.61
CA ASP A 14 4.05 24.04 -1.28
C ASP A 14 3.08 24.89 -0.45
N ILE A 15 2.65 24.41 0.72
CA ILE A 15 1.72 25.12 1.59
C ILE A 15 2.47 26.19 2.38
N GLU A 16 1.97 27.42 2.35
CA GLU A 16 2.42 28.53 3.18
C GLU A 16 1.61 28.63 4.48
N SER A 17 0.27 28.53 4.36
CA SER A 17 -0.61 28.61 5.52
C SER A 17 -1.91 27.84 5.32
N PHE A 18 -2.51 27.44 6.45
CA PHE A 18 -3.86 26.92 6.57
C PHE A 18 -4.70 27.91 7.37
N THR A 19 -5.85 28.28 6.85
CA THR A 19 -6.85 29.06 7.57
C THR A 19 -8.16 28.30 7.61
N VAL A 20 -8.69 28.08 8.80
CA VAL A 20 -9.98 27.39 8.98
C VAL A 20 -11.02 28.43 9.38
N LEU A 21 -12.02 28.63 8.52
CA LEU A 21 -13.16 29.51 8.78
C LEU A 21 -14.33 28.66 9.29
N LYS A 22 -14.79 28.94 10.52
CA LYS A 22 -15.92 28.24 11.12
C LYS A 22 -17.11 29.15 11.39
N ASP A 23 -16.90 30.47 11.36
CA ASP A 23 -17.93 31.45 11.65
C ASP A 23 -18.86 31.67 10.44
N ALA A 24 -20.15 31.81 10.69
CA ALA A 24 -21.16 31.99 9.66
C ALA A 24 -20.88 33.23 8.78
N SER A 25 -20.37 34.32 9.36
CA SER A 25 -20.01 35.54 8.63
C SER A 25 -18.84 35.33 7.67
N ALA A 26 -17.84 34.57 8.08
CA ALA A 26 -16.67 34.24 7.26
C ALA A 26 -17.01 33.25 6.15
N THR A 27 -17.94 32.31 6.42
CA THR A 27 -18.35 31.27 5.45
C THR A 27 -19.39 31.78 4.45
N ALA A 28 -20.12 32.86 4.75
CA ALA A 28 -21.15 33.45 3.87
C ALA A 28 -20.62 33.80 2.46
N ILE A 29 -19.36 34.20 2.36
CA ILE A 29 -18.69 34.56 1.11
C ILE A 29 -18.56 33.34 0.17
N TYR A 30 -18.55 32.12 0.73
CA TYR A 30 -18.30 30.86 0.02
C TYR A 30 -19.59 30.09 -0.32
N GLY A 31 -20.77 30.66 0.05
CA GLY A 31 -22.08 30.11 -0.27
C GLY A 31 -22.48 28.89 0.58
N SER A 32 -23.55 28.21 0.16
CA SER A 32 -24.17 27.10 0.90
C SER A 32 -23.24 25.89 1.17
N ARG A 33 -22.23 25.71 0.34
CA ARG A 33 -21.23 24.63 0.52
C ARG A 33 -20.31 24.86 1.74
N ALA A 34 -20.29 26.05 2.27
CA ALA A 34 -19.48 26.46 3.42
C ALA A 34 -20.15 26.23 4.77
N SER A 35 -21.37 25.67 4.81
CA SER A 35 -22.13 25.45 6.05
C SER A 35 -21.38 24.63 7.12
N ASN A 36 -20.48 23.77 6.69
CA ASN A 36 -19.62 22.95 7.58
C ASN A 36 -18.21 23.55 7.82
N GLY A 37 -18.01 24.82 7.43
CA GLY A 37 -16.73 25.51 7.48
C GLY A 37 -15.96 25.46 6.16
N VAL A 38 -14.92 26.28 6.08
CA VAL A 38 -14.04 26.42 4.90
C VAL A 38 -12.58 26.28 5.35
N ILE A 39 -11.83 25.49 4.60
CA ILE A 39 -10.36 25.41 4.75
C ILE A 39 -9.73 26.16 3.56
N ILE A 40 -9.04 27.24 3.86
CA ILE A 40 -8.30 28.02 2.87
C ILE A 40 -6.84 27.58 2.94
N ILE A 41 -6.31 27.11 1.80
CA ILE A 41 -4.90 26.74 1.68
C ILE A 41 -4.20 27.78 0.83
N THR A 42 -3.26 28.51 1.44
CA THR A 42 -2.39 29.44 0.73
C THR A 42 -1.10 28.73 0.37
N THR A 43 -0.71 28.82 -0.89
CA THR A 43 0.54 28.23 -1.36
C THR A 43 1.66 29.27 -1.48
N LYS A 44 2.88 28.83 -1.20
CA LYS A 44 4.12 29.64 -1.30
C LYS A 44 4.24 30.25 -2.71
N LYS A 45 4.67 31.48 -2.76
CA LYS A 45 4.92 32.25 -3.99
C LYS A 45 6.39 32.64 -4.11
N GLY A 46 6.82 33.04 -5.29
CA GLY A 46 8.09 33.75 -5.49
C GLY A 46 8.01 35.17 -4.92
N ARG A 47 9.15 35.81 -4.71
CA ARG A 47 9.25 37.21 -4.28
C ARG A 47 9.98 38.04 -5.32
N SER A 48 9.48 39.25 -5.59
CA SER A 48 10.10 40.19 -6.53
C SER A 48 11.50 40.55 -6.09
N GLY A 49 12.42 40.69 -7.04
CA GLY A 49 13.82 41.06 -6.76
C GLY A 49 14.66 39.97 -6.08
N GLN A 50 14.11 38.78 -5.83
CA GLN A 50 14.83 37.69 -5.22
C GLN A 50 15.67 36.93 -6.28
N ALA A 51 16.95 36.69 -5.96
CA ALA A 51 17.79 35.82 -6.78
C ALA A 51 17.18 34.41 -6.88
N PRO A 52 17.39 33.68 -7.99
CA PRO A 52 16.92 32.30 -8.12
C PRO A 52 17.42 31.41 -6.98
N LYS A 53 16.51 30.72 -6.33
CA LYS A 53 16.79 29.78 -5.24
C LYS A 53 16.24 28.40 -5.59
N VAL A 54 17.11 27.40 -5.56
CA VAL A 54 16.72 26.00 -5.66
C VAL A 54 16.62 25.43 -4.23
N SER A 55 15.55 24.74 -3.95
CA SER A 55 15.33 24.05 -2.66
C SER A 55 14.94 22.62 -2.91
N TYR A 56 15.55 21.71 -2.18
CA TYR A 56 15.18 20.30 -2.16
C TYR A 56 14.73 19.90 -0.74
N ASN A 57 13.61 19.22 -0.66
CA ASN A 57 13.13 18.58 0.55
C ASN A 57 12.97 17.09 0.26
N GLY A 58 13.61 16.25 1.04
CA GLY A 58 13.51 14.81 0.97
C GLY A 58 13.18 14.22 2.34
N ASN A 59 12.32 13.21 2.34
CA ASN A 59 11.99 12.42 3.53
C ASN A 59 12.00 10.95 3.17
N VAL A 60 12.57 10.14 4.06
CA VAL A 60 12.54 8.67 3.98
C VAL A 60 11.98 8.16 5.31
N SER A 61 11.00 7.28 5.24
CA SER A 61 10.44 6.63 6.41
C SER A 61 10.43 5.12 6.25
N VAL A 62 10.70 4.41 7.34
CA VAL A 62 10.68 2.96 7.40
C VAL A 62 9.60 2.55 8.39
N SER A 63 8.69 1.69 7.95
CA SER A 63 7.58 1.18 8.75
C SER A 63 7.62 -0.34 8.78
N THR A 64 7.42 -0.92 9.95
CA THR A 64 7.33 -2.37 10.14
C THR A 64 6.18 -2.69 11.08
N HIS A 65 5.73 -3.94 11.08
CA HIS A 65 4.78 -4.40 12.08
C HIS A 65 5.46 -4.46 13.45
N LYS A 66 4.74 -4.10 14.50
CA LYS A 66 5.26 -4.09 15.88
C LYS A 66 5.22 -5.48 16.50
N LYS A 67 4.10 -6.20 16.34
CA LYS A 67 3.88 -7.54 16.87
C LYS A 67 2.91 -8.28 15.93
N LEU A 68 3.18 -9.54 15.67
CA LEU A 68 2.26 -10.46 15.03
C LEU A 68 1.38 -11.13 16.10
N ILE A 69 0.26 -11.67 15.68
CA ILE A 69 -0.61 -12.47 16.56
C ILE A 69 0.01 -13.84 16.69
N ASP A 70 0.09 -14.36 17.91
CA ASP A 70 0.56 -15.71 18.16
C ASP A 70 -0.48 -16.70 17.62
N VAL A 71 -0.08 -17.52 16.66
CA VAL A 71 -0.88 -18.57 16.04
C VAL A 71 -0.11 -19.90 16.14
N MET A 72 -0.80 -21.03 16.00
CA MET A 72 -0.14 -22.34 15.97
C MET A 72 0.80 -22.41 14.76
N ASP A 73 1.98 -22.95 14.99
CA ASP A 73 2.85 -23.38 13.89
C ASP A 73 2.35 -24.70 13.27
N GLY A 74 2.97 -25.13 12.15
CA GLY A 74 2.56 -26.33 11.43
C GLY A 74 2.58 -27.59 12.27
N ASN A 75 3.54 -27.75 13.19
CA ASN A 75 3.64 -28.92 14.05
C ASN A 75 2.57 -28.91 15.15
N GLN A 76 2.37 -27.76 15.81
CA GLN A 76 1.34 -27.57 16.81
C GLN A 76 -0.05 -27.78 16.21
N TYR A 77 -0.28 -27.30 15.01
CA TYR A 77 -1.55 -27.46 14.30
C TYR A 77 -1.82 -28.92 13.95
N ARG A 78 -0.83 -29.66 13.45
CA ARG A 78 -0.93 -31.09 13.19
C ARG A 78 -1.29 -31.88 14.45
N GLU A 79 -0.58 -31.63 15.55
CA GLU A 79 -0.83 -32.27 16.82
C GLU A 79 -2.24 -31.94 17.36
N PHE A 80 -2.67 -30.69 17.23
CA PHE A 80 -4.01 -30.28 17.59
C PHE A 80 -5.09 -31.04 16.80
N ILE A 81 -4.96 -31.14 15.47
CA ILE A 81 -5.90 -31.87 14.62
C ILE A 81 -5.88 -33.36 14.92
N LYS A 82 -4.69 -33.96 15.14
CA LYS A 82 -4.53 -35.35 15.56
C LYS A 82 -5.29 -35.63 16.87
N ASN A 83 -5.11 -34.77 17.86
CA ASN A 83 -5.75 -34.92 19.17
C ASN A 83 -7.29 -34.72 19.12
N LEU A 84 -7.77 -33.86 18.22
CA LEU A 84 -9.19 -33.54 18.10
C LEU A 84 -9.97 -34.59 17.31
N TYR A 85 -9.41 -35.08 16.22
CA TYR A 85 -10.11 -35.94 15.25
C TYR A 85 -9.52 -37.34 15.12
N GLY A 86 -8.34 -37.60 15.65
CA GLY A 86 -7.60 -38.88 15.49
C GLY A 86 -6.75 -38.95 14.22
N GLU A 87 -5.74 -39.80 14.22
CA GLU A 87 -4.81 -40.02 13.11
C GLU A 87 -5.49 -40.58 11.85
N ASP A 88 -6.54 -41.35 12.02
CA ASP A 88 -7.26 -42.01 10.92
C ASP A 88 -8.33 -41.10 10.28
N SER A 89 -8.52 -39.89 10.80
CA SER A 89 -9.52 -38.96 10.28
C SER A 89 -9.11 -38.35 8.94
N ASP A 90 -10.11 -38.07 8.12
CA ASP A 90 -9.89 -37.32 6.86
C ASP A 90 -9.31 -35.92 7.12
N ALA A 91 -9.67 -35.30 8.26
CA ALA A 91 -9.13 -34.03 8.68
C ALA A 91 -7.61 -34.07 8.88
N TYR A 92 -7.09 -35.12 9.55
CA TYR A 92 -5.67 -35.29 9.74
C TYR A 92 -4.94 -35.70 8.45
N ARG A 93 -5.55 -36.58 7.66
CA ARG A 93 -5.01 -37.06 6.38
C ARG A 93 -4.96 -35.98 5.31
N SER A 94 -5.81 -34.97 5.39
CA SER A 94 -5.87 -33.84 4.43
C SER A 94 -4.98 -32.65 4.81
N LEU A 95 -4.28 -32.69 5.93
CA LEU A 95 -3.42 -31.59 6.34
C LEU A 95 -2.32 -31.29 5.31
N GLY A 96 -2.08 -30.01 5.08
CA GLY A 96 -1.04 -29.56 4.15
C GLY A 96 -1.44 -29.63 2.68
N TYR A 97 -2.66 -30.07 2.40
CA TYR A 97 -3.09 -30.34 1.05
C TYR A 97 -4.36 -29.55 0.67
N HIS A 98 -4.46 -29.17 -0.60
CA HIS A 98 -5.68 -28.64 -1.20
C HIS A 98 -5.99 -29.45 -2.45
N SER A 99 -7.10 -30.21 -2.44
CA SER A 99 -7.52 -31.04 -3.57
C SER A 99 -8.30 -30.24 -4.59
N LEU A 100 -8.00 -30.44 -5.86
CA LEU A 100 -8.89 -30.10 -6.96
C LEU A 100 -10.00 -31.17 -7.05
N SER A 101 -11.17 -30.81 -7.56
CA SER A 101 -12.39 -31.66 -7.52
C SER A 101 -12.22 -33.08 -8.08
N ASP A 102 -11.27 -33.29 -8.99
CA ASP A 102 -11.02 -34.57 -9.67
C ASP A 102 -9.67 -35.20 -9.27
N GLU A 103 -9.03 -34.70 -8.24
CA GLU A 103 -7.73 -35.14 -7.79
C GLU A 103 -7.85 -36.25 -6.72
N THR A 104 -7.13 -37.34 -6.92
CA THR A 104 -6.98 -38.39 -5.91
C THR A 104 -5.71 -38.13 -5.11
N ILE A 105 -5.87 -38.05 -3.79
CA ILE A 105 -4.78 -37.86 -2.85
C ILE A 105 -4.50 -39.17 -2.15
N THR A 106 -3.23 -39.58 -2.13
CA THR A 106 -2.76 -40.72 -1.38
C THR A 106 -1.79 -40.25 -0.30
N PRO A 107 -2.06 -40.50 0.99
CA PRO A 107 -1.13 -40.16 2.06
C PRO A 107 0.17 -40.94 1.93
N THR A 108 1.28 -40.31 2.26
CA THR A 108 2.60 -40.94 2.32
C THR A 108 3.08 -40.98 3.77
N TYR A 109 3.83 -42.04 4.14
CA TYR A 109 4.28 -42.26 5.49
C TYR A 109 5.79 -42.44 5.52
N ASP A 110 6.42 -42.01 6.62
CA ASP A 110 7.84 -42.24 6.87
C ASP A 110 8.13 -43.70 7.27
N SER A 111 9.40 -44.05 7.48
CA SER A 111 9.82 -45.38 7.90
C SER A 111 9.29 -45.80 9.29
N ASN A 112 8.79 -44.87 10.07
CA ASN A 112 8.23 -45.08 11.40
C ASN A 112 6.68 -45.15 11.36
N GLY A 113 6.07 -45.06 10.18
CA GLY A 113 4.62 -45.08 9.99
C GLY A 113 3.91 -43.75 10.27
N ASN A 114 4.64 -42.64 10.44
CA ASN A 114 4.04 -41.34 10.63
C ASN A 114 3.73 -40.72 9.28
N LEU A 115 2.58 -40.06 9.19
CA LEU A 115 2.16 -39.27 8.00
C LEU A 115 3.20 -38.17 7.72
N ASN A 116 3.86 -38.20 6.57
CA ASN A 116 4.90 -37.24 6.19
C ASN A 116 4.58 -36.42 4.95
N GLY A 117 3.49 -36.72 4.28
CA GLY A 117 3.07 -35.98 3.07
C GLY A 117 1.93 -36.63 2.32
N HIS A 118 1.72 -36.19 1.09
CA HIS A 118 0.68 -36.68 0.18
C HIS A 118 1.19 -36.79 -1.26
N LYS A 119 0.65 -37.73 -1.99
CA LYS A 119 0.90 -37.96 -3.40
C LYS A 119 -0.37 -37.64 -4.20
N SER A 120 -0.27 -36.84 -5.24
CA SER A 120 -1.39 -36.46 -6.09
C SER A 120 -1.46 -37.29 -7.34
N SER A 121 -2.68 -37.62 -7.81
CA SER A 121 -2.92 -38.27 -9.11
C SER A 121 -2.55 -37.36 -10.30
N PHE A 122 -2.42 -36.06 -10.09
CA PHE A 122 -2.05 -35.10 -11.13
C PHE A 122 -0.52 -34.97 -11.32
N GLY A 123 0.23 -35.88 -10.72
CA GLY A 123 1.66 -36.02 -11.02
C GLY A 123 2.55 -34.95 -10.38
N THR A 124 2.41 -34.75 -9.09
CA THR A 124 3.43 -34.01 -8.33
C THR A 124 4.74 -34.79 -8.35
N THR A 125 5.79 -34.16 -8.80
CA THR A 125 7.14 -34.69 -8.68
C THR A 125 7.62 -34.49 -7.25
N GLY A 126 7.47 -35.50 -6.43
CA GLY A 126 8.02 -35.57 -5.07
C GLY A 126 6.97 -35.70 -3.97
N ASP A 127 7.37 -36.31 -2.88
CA ASP A 127 6.59 -36.40 -1.66
C ASP A 127 6.42 -34.99 -1.09
N GLN A 128 5.18 -34.52 -1.02
CA GLN A 128 4.91 -33.23 -0.40
C GLN A 128 5.01 -33.37 1.09
N GLN A 129 6.11 -32.90 1.63
CA GLN A 129 6.28 -32.81 3.08
C GLN A 129 5.42 -31.68 3.63
N PHE A 130 4.95 -31.82 4.86
CA PHE A 130 4.24 -30.74 5.54
C PHE A 130 5.13 -29.52 5.66
N ALA A 131 4.60 -28.40 5.23
CA ALA A 131 5.23 -27.12 5.44
C ALA A 131 5.03 -26.66 6.90
N ASN A 132 5.78 -25.65 7.28
CA ASN A 132 5.57 -24.89 8.50
C ASN A 132 5.56 -23.40 8.11
N THR A 133 4.43 -22.97 7.56
CA THR A 133 4.28 -21.66 6.95
C THR A 133 3.71 -20.66 7.93
N ASP A 134 4.49 -19.64 8.26
CA ASP A 134 3.99 -18.46 8.96
C ASP A 134 3.35 -17.50 7.95
N TRP A 135 2.04 -17.64 7.74
CA TRP A 135 1.27 -16.86 6.78
C TRP A 135 1.29 -15.36 7.07
N GLN A 136 1.40 -14.95 8.33
CA GLN A 136 1.50 -13.55 8.69
C GLN A 136 2.81 -12.94 8.17
N LYS A 137 3.94 -13.64 8.28
CA LYS A 137 5.21 -13.20 7.68
C LYS A 137 5.17 -13.17 6.16
N GLN A 138 4.32 -13.99 5.54
CA GLN A 138 4.16 -13.96 4.08
C GLN A 138 3.48 -12.69 3.57
N ILE A 139 2.56 -12.12 4.32
CA ILE A 139 1.80 -10.93 3.90
C ILE A 139 2.44 -9.61 4.32
N TYR A 140 3.31 -9.60 5.34
CA TYR A 140 3.94 -8.39 5.81
C TYR A 140 5.34 -8.18 5.21
N ARG A 141 5.75 -6.92 5.18
CA ARG A 141 7.10 -6.48 4.82
C ARG A 141 7.52 -5.29 5.65
N THR A 142 8.83 -5.05 5.71
CA THR A 142 9.34 -3.72 6.06
C THR A 142 9.09 -2.79 4.88
N ALA A 143 8.29 -1.76 5.11
CA ALA A 143 7.90 -0.79 4.10
C ALA A 143 8.83 0.42 4.14
N VAL A 144 9.36 0.81 2.99
CA VAL A 144 10.17 2.02 2.83
C VAL A 144 9.38 3.03 2.01
N SER A 145 9.09 4.17 2.61
CA SER A 145 8.39 5.26 1.95
C SER A 145 9.33 6.44 1.73
N THR A 146 9.18 7.11 0.60
CA THR A 146 10.00 8.26 0.23
C THR A 146 9.14 9.40 -0.27
N ASP A 147 9.53 10.63 0.07
CA ASP A 147 8.94 11.85 -0.44
C ASP A 147 10.06 12.80 -0.88
N HIS A 148 9.98 13.30 -2.10
CA HIS A 148 10.97 14.19 -2.69
C HIS A 148 10.27 15.40 -3.31
N ASN A 149 10.76 16.58 -3.01
CA ASN A 149 10.26 17.82 -3.58
C ASN A 149 11.41 18.74 -3.99
N VAL A 150 11.40 19.15 -5.24
CA VAL A 150 12.34 20.14 -5.78
C VAL A 150 11.57 21.40 -6.12
N THR A 151 12.03 22.53 -5.66
CA THR A 151 11.42 23.83 -5.91
C THR A 151 12.45 24.81 -6.43
N VAL A 152 12.09 25.54 -7.48
CA VAL A 152 12.83 26.69 -7.97
C VAL A 152 11.97 27.94 -7.79
N SER A 153 12.47 28.94 -7.09
CA SER A 153 11.75 30.20 -6.87
C SER A 153 12.67 31.39 -7.02
N GLY A 154 12.13 32.51 -7.44
CA GLY A 154 12.90 33.73 -7.62
C GLY A 154 12.00 34.89 -8.11
N GLY A 155 12.62 36.00 -8.48
CA GLY A 155 11.92 37.15 -9.02
C GLY A 155 12.79 37.85 -10.04
N LEU A 156 12.51 37.65 -11.33
CA LEU A 156 13.10 38.40 -12.42
C LEU A 156 12.45 39.78 -12.46
N LYS A 157 13.18 40.83 -12.02
CA LYS A 157 12.64 42.21 -11.93
C LYS A 157 11.23 42.22 -11.34
N ASN A 158 10.21 42.40 -12.18
CA ASN A 158 8.80 42.50 -11.79
C ASN A 158 8.01 41.20 -12.01
N MET A 159 8.67 40.04 -12.10
CA MET A 159 8.04 38.75 -12.31
C MET A 159 8.50 37.73 -11.27
N PRO A 160 7.88 37.71 -10.08
CA PRO A 160 8.07 36.60 -9.14
C PRO A 160 7.57 35.28 -9.73
N TYR A 161 8.38 34.24 -9.52
CA TYR A 161 8.01 32.90 -10.00
C TYR A 161 8.34 31.84 -8.96
N ARG A 162 7.59 30.75 -8.98
CA ARG A 162 7.86 29.51 -8.24
C ARG A 162 7.42 28.33 -9.10
N VAL A 163 8.27 27.35 -9.22
CA VAL A 163 7.99 26.06 -9.85
C VAL A 163 8.36 24.97 -8.85
N SER A 164 7.51 23.99 -8.67
CA SER A 164 7.72 22.87 -7.74
C SER A 164 7.37 21.55 -8.42
N LEU A 165 8.22 20.54 -8.23
CA LEU A 165 8.01 19.17 -8.66
C LEU A 165 8.15 18.26 -7.45
N GLY A 166 7.17 17.39 -7.24
CA GLY A 166 7.16 16.45 -6.12
C GLY A 166 6.93 15.02 -6.58
N TYR A 167 7.58 14.10 -5.89
CA TYR A 167 7.38 12.65 -6.01
C TYR A 167 7.21 12.05 -4.63
N THR A 168 6.13 11.28 -4.46
CA THR A 168 5.82 10.55 -3.22
C THR A 168 5.65 9.08 -3.57
N ASN A 169 6.32 8.20 -2.82
CA ASN A 169 6.13 6.75 -2.87
C ASN A 169 5.91 6.24 -1.45
N ASN A 170 4.66 5.97 -1.10
CA ASN A 170 4.29 5.42 0.19
C ASN A 170 3.99 3.92 0.05
N GLN A 171 4.79 3.11 0.71
CA GLN A 171 4.55 1.67 0.80
C GLN A 171 3.84 1.33 2.11
N GLY A 172 2.84 0.44 2.01
CA GLY A 172 2.23 -0.16 3.20
C GLY A 172 3.00 -1.37 3.72
N ILE A 173 2.87 -1.67 4.99
CA ILE A 173 3.46 -2.86 5.63
C ILE A 173 2.85 -4.17 5.12
N VAL A 174 1.62 -4.16 4.62
CA VAL A 174 1.05 -5.28 3.89
C VAL A 174 1.59 -5.25 2.46
N LYS A 175 2.12 -6.37 1.99
CA LYS A 175 2.62 -6.52 0.61
C LYS A 175 1.52 -6.09 -0.37
N THR A 176 1.91 -5.58 -1.55
CA THR A 176 1.05 -5.01 -2.59
C THR A 176 0.45 -3.63 -2.30
N SER A 177 0.27 -3.24 -1.04
CA SER A 177 -0.22 -1.89 -0.71
C SER A 177 0.84 -0.83 -1.05
N LYS A 178 0.49 0.08 -1.96
CA LYS A 178 1.40 1.12 -2.47
C LYS A 178 0.62 2.34 -2.95
N PHE A 179 1.13 3.52 -2.66
CA PHE A 179 0.65 4.78 -3.18
C PHE A 179 1.81 5.55 -3.81
N GLU A 180 1.67 5.91 -5.07
CA GLU A 180 2.61 6.74 -5.82
C GLU A 180 1.93 8.02 -6.27
N ARG A 181 2.60 9.15 -6.12
CA ARG A 181 2.08 10.44 -6.52
C ARG A 181 3.17 11.30 -7.12
N TYR A 182 2.88 11.87 -8.28
CA TYR A 182 3.65 12.92 -8.92
C TYR A 182 2.87 14.21 -8.84
N THR A 183 3.50 15.29 -8.43
CA THR A 183 2.88 16.62 -8.36
C THR A 183 3.73 17.63 -9.10
N GLY A 184 3.07 18.54 -9.81
CA GLY A 184 3.72 19.69 -10.42
C GLY A 184 2.91 20.93 -10.12
N SER A 185 3.57 22.01 -9.75
CA SER A 185 2.93 23.31 -9.57
C SER A 185 3.79 24.43 -10.09
N PHE A 186 3.18 25.47 -10.61
CA PHE A 186 3.84 26.71 -10.92
C PHE A 186 3.00 27.90 -10.51
N ASN A 187 3.67 28.97 -10.14
CA ASN A 187 3.09 30.27 -9.85
C ASN A 187 3.94 31.34 -10.53
N LEU A 188 3.30 32.21 -11.30
CA LEU A 188 3.89 33.38 -11.93
C LEU A 188 3.05 34.60 -11.53
N SER A 189 3.70 35.65 -11.04
CA SER A 189 3.00 36.85 -10.60
C SER A 189 3.61 38.11 -11.23
N PRO A 190 3.55 38.27 -12.58
CA PRO A 190 4.13 39.43 -13.24
C PRO A 190 3.38 40.72 -12.88
N SER A 191 4.17 41.78 -12.68
CA SER A 191 3.66 43.16 -12.61
C SER A 191 4.12 43.92 -13.85
N LEU A 192 3.17 44.42 -14.60
CA LEU A 192 3.36 45.04 -15.92
C LEU A 192 2.91 46.50 -15.89
N LEU A 193 3.30 47.24 -16.91
CA LEU A 193 2.87 48.63 -17.12
C LEU A 193 3.19 49.56 -15.93
N GLY A 194 4.41 49.44 -15.37
CA GLY A 194 4.79 50.24 -14.21
C GLY A 194 3.96 49.96 -12.95
N ASP A 195 3.69 48.66 -12.68
CA ASP A 195 2.88 48.16 -11.55
C ASP A 195 1.35 48.43 -11.63
N HIS A 196 0.86 48.98 -12.76
CA HIS A 196 -0.57 49.18 -12.96
C HIS A 196 -1.33 47.90 -13.29
N LEU A 197 -0.67 46.88 -13.85
CA LEU A 197 -1.29 45.58 -14.16
C LEU A 197 -0.54 44.46 -13.42
N LYS A 198 -1.21 43.87 -12.43
CA LYS A 198 -0.72 42.72 -11.67
C LYS A 198 -1.49 41.47 -12.07
N LEU A 199 -0.80 40.47 -12.59
CA LEU A 199 -1.37 39.17 -12.94
C LEU A 199 -0.93 38.10 -11.91
N ASN A 200 -1.74 37.10 -11.73
CA ASN A 200 -1.41 35.94 -10.92
C ASN A 200 -1.84 34.68 -11.67
N ILE A 201 -0.86 33.95 -12.20
CA ILE A 201 -1.06 32.77 -13.04
C ILE A 201 -0.60 31.56 -12.23
N ASN A 202 -1.51 30.62 -11.97
CA ASN A 202 -1.23 29.41 -11.22
C ASN A 202 -1.63 28.18 -12.02
N GLY A 203 -0.77 27.18 -12.05
CA GLY A 203 -1.10 25.86 -12.55
C GLY A 203 -0.69 24.80 -11.55
N LYS A 204 -1.51 23.78 -11.40
CA LYS A 204 -1.23 22.60 -10.55
C LYS A 204 -1.69 21.35 -11.28
N GLY A 205 -0.88 20.32 -11.22
CA GLY A 205 -1.21 19.00 -11.75
C GLY A 205 -0.77 17.89 -10.82
N MET A 206 -1.50 16.79 -10.81
CA MET A 206 -1.20 15.62 -10.01
C MET A 206 -1.56 14.36 -10.79
N ILE A 207 -0.69 13.37 -10.70
CA ILE A 207 -0.96 11.99 -11.12
C ILE A 207 -0.72 11.11 -9.90
N ALA A 208 -1.70 10.29 -9.53
CA ALA A 208 -1.58 9.35 -8.43
C ALA A 208 -1.99 7.95 -8.87
N LYS A 209 -1.25 6.95 -8.38
CA LYS A 209 -1.57 5.52 -8.54
C LYS A 209 -1.64 4.90 -7.15
N THR A 210 -2.72 4.17 -6.89
CA THR A 210 -2.91 3.45 -5.63
C THR A 210 -3.11 1.98 -5.93
N HIS A 211 -2.35 1.12 -5.25
CA HIS A 211 -2.56 -0.31 -5.21
C HIS A 211 -3.08 -0.63 -3.80
N TYR A 212 -4.26 -1.19 -3.74
CA TYR A 212 -4.86 -1.64 -2.49
C TYR A 212 -4.50 -3.11 -2.27
N ASN A 213 -4.30 -3.49 -1.04
CA ASN A 213 -4.33 -4.90 -0.65
C ASN A 213 -5.78 -5.38 -0.57
N ASP A 214 -5.97 -6.68 -0.70
CA ASP A 214 -7.25 -7.29 -0.36
C ASP A 214 -7.57 -7.05 1.12
N GLY A 215 -8.76 -6.56 1.43
CA GLY A 215 -9.19 -6.28 2.80
C GLY A 215 -9.26 -7.53 3.69
N GLY A 216 -9.44 -8.71 3.10
CA GLY A 216 -9.49 -9.99 3.80
C GLY A 216 -8.13 -10.62 4.11
N VAL A 217 -7.03 -10.16 3.47
CA VAL A 217 -5.72 -10.83 3.54
C VAL A 217 -5.16 -11.00 4.95
N ILE A 218 -5.38 -10.04 5.84
CA ILE A 218 -4.92 -10.10 7.24
C ILE A 218 -5.71 -11.17 8.02
N GLY A 219 -7.02 -11.24 7.78
CA GLY A 219 -7.88 -12.27 8.35
C GLY A 219 -7.49 -13.65 7.84
N ALA A 220 -7.39 -13.81 6.53
CA ALA A 220 -7.00 -15.06 5.88
C ALA A 220 -5.67 -15.59 6.41
N ALA A 221 -4.65 -14.76 6.53
CA ALA A 221 -3.33 -15.16 7.04
C ALA A 221 -3.35 -15.68 8.50
N ARG A 222 -4.40 -15.41 9.27
CA ARG A 222 -4.56 -15.92 10.64
C ARG A 222 -5.22 -17.29 10.70
N TYR A 223 -6.05 -17.60 9.71
CA TYR A 223 -6.84 -18.83 9.68
C TYR A 223 -6.32 -19.85 8.67
N MET A 224 -5.37 -19.44 7.82
CA MET A 224 -4.80 -20.33 6.82
C MET A 224 -4.04 -21.47 7.49
N ASP A 225 -4.23 -22.69 6.99
CA ASP A 225 -3.55 -23.89 7.45
C ASP A 225 -2.02 -23.73 7.35
N PRO A 226 -1.29 -23.72 8.48
CA PRO A 226 0.16 -23.54 8.50
C PRO A 226 0.93 -24.73 7.95
N THR A 227 0.28 -25.89 7.76
CA THR A 227 0.91 -27.06 7.16
C THR A 227 0.98 -27.00 5.64
N LYS A 228 0.30 -26.01 5.01
CA LYS A 228 0.35 -25.79 3.58
C LYS A 228 1.58 -24.97 3.19
N PRO A 229 2.31 -25.34 2.12
CA PRO A 229 3.38 -24.52 1.57
C PRO A 229 2.83 -23.26 0.86
N VAL A 230 3.66 -22.25 0.70
CA VAL A 230 3.29 -21.01 -0.04
C VAL A 230 3.02 -21.32 -1.52
N SER A 231 3.76 -22.25 -2.08
CA SER A 231 3.62 -22.64 -3.49
C SER A 231 3.80 -24.16 -3.65
N PHE A 232 3.13 -24.69 -4.65
CA PHE A 232 3.29 -26.08 -5.10
C PHE A 232 3.95 -26.09 -6.48
N SER A 233 4.91 -26.97 -6.68
CA SER A 233 5.47 -27.25 -8.00
C SER A 233 4.65 -28.37 -8.66
N ASN A 234 3.56 -27.99 -9.32
CA ASN A 234 2.67 -28.91 -10.02
C ASN A 234 2.12 -28.22 -11.26
N ALA A 235 2.17 -28.89 -12.40
CA ALA A 235 1.72 -28.33 -13.69
C ALA A 235 0.24 -27.86 -13.67
N VAL A 236 -0.62 -28.48 -12.88
CA VAL A 236 -2.03 -28.08 -12.73
C VAL A 236 -2.13 -26.81 -11.88
N TYR A 237 -1.42 -26.74 -10.77
CA TYR A 237 -1.39 -25.54 -9.91
C TYR A 237 -0.72 -24.35 -10.62
N ASP A 238 0.35 -24.61 -11.39
CA ASP A 238 1.01 -23.58 -12.20
C ASP A 238 0.05 -23.00 -13.24
N LYS A 239 -0.75 -23.84 -13.87
CA LYS A 239 -1.70 -23.43 -14.91
C LYS A 239 -2.87 -22.60 -14.36
N TYR A 240 -3.45 -23.01 -13.24
CA TYR A 240 -4.69 -22.40 -12.70
C TYR A 240 -4.45 -21.35 -11.63
N PHE A 241 -3.37 -21.46 -10.86
CA PHE A 241 -3.11 -20.63 -9.68
C PHE A 241 -1.72 -20.00 -9.66
N GLY A 242 -0.96 -20.09 -10.77
CA GLY A 242 0.41 -19.59 -10.80
C GLY A 242 1.34 -20.26 -9.79
N GLY A 243 1.07 -21.51 -9.43
CA GLY A 243 1.86 -22.26 -8.44
C GLY A 243 1.61 -21.91 -6.97
N TYR A 244 0.72 -20.96 -6.66
CA TYR A 244 0.45 -20.55 -5.29
C TYR A 244 -0.65 -21.38 -4.63
N THR A 245 -0.46 -21.64 -3.32
CA THR A 245 -1.49 -22.28 -2.51
C THR A 245 -2.75 -21.44 -2.42
N GLN A 246 -3.90 -22.09 -2.62
CA GLN A 246 -5.23 -21.50 -2.45
C GLN A 246 -5.79 -21.80 -1.06
N TRP A 247 -6.71 -20.99 -0.60
CA TRP A 247 -7.40 -21.10 0.70
C TRP A 247 -8.90 -21.32 0.54
#